data_0419212be49f72c1c85140171007a74d
#
_entry.id   0419212be49f72c1c85140171007a74d
#
_cell.length_a   1.000
_cell.length_b   1.000
_cell.length_c   1.000
_cell.angle_alpha   90.00
_cell.angle_beta   90.00
_cell.angle_gamma   90.00
#
_symmetry.space_group_name_H-M   'P 1'
#
loop_
_entity.id
_entity.type
_entity.pdbx_description
1 polymer ?
#
loop_
_entity_poly.entity_id
_entity_poly.type
_entity_poly.pdbx_seq_one_letter_code
_entity_poly.pdbx_strand_id
1 'polypeptide(L)'
;MILETKQTTVAYRCPHCGAGVLSAVGFFSLSADMVKLKCTCGQSEMTAVAQHDGKVRLTVPCLVCPSPHLFTVSQSVFFGRELFVFSCPYSGLGIAVIGEMNQVKAELARGELELLDLLEKAGWRQ
;
A
#
# COMPACT_ATOMS: atom_id res chain seq x y z
N MET A 1 -0.75 8.52 32.50
CA MET A 1 -1.28 7.48 31.60
C MET A 1 -0.77 7.71 30.20
N ILE A 2 -0.20 6.72 29.63
CA ILE A 2 0.35 6.81 28.28
C ILE A 2 -0.73 6.33 27.31
N LEU A 3 -1.12 7.21 26.40
CA LEU A 3 -2.01 6.83 25.32
C LEU A 3 -1.17 6.35 24.14
N GLU A 4 -1.19 5.06 23.90
CA GLU A 4 -0.55 4.54 22.72
C GLU A 4 -1.44 4.85 21.51
N THR A 5 -0.90 5.62 20.60
CA THR A 5 -1.57 5.88 19.34
C THR A 5 -1.24 4.75 18.40
N LYS A 6 -2.25 3.97 18.02
CA LYS A 6 -2.07 2.93 17.01
C LYS A 6 -1.78 3.61 15.68
N GLN A 7 -0.71 3.22 15.05
CA GLN A 7 -0.26 3.82 13.81
C GLN A 7 0.45 2.77 12.97
N THR A 8 0.25 2.82 11.66
CA THR A 8 0.94 1.98 10.71
C THR A 8 1.37 2.82 9.52
N THR A 9 2.33 2.32 8.76
CA THR A 9 2.73 2.95 7.50
C THR A 9 2.10 2.16 6.36
N VAL A 10 1.44 2.86 5.46
CA VAL A 10 0.80 2.28 4.29
C VAL A 10 1.49 2.82 3.06
N ALA A 11 1.78 1.95 2.11
CA ALA A 11 2.45 2.35 0.89
C ALA A 11 1.90 1.60 -0.31
N TYR A 12 1.97 2.24 -1.46
CA TYR A 12 1.67 1.59 -2.74
C TYR A 12 2.57 2.17 -3.82
N ARG A 13 2.63 1.49 -4.95
CA ARG A 13 3.40 1.97 -6.09
C ARG A 13 2.45 2.54 -7.14
N CYS A 14 2.72 3.76 -7.57
CA CYS A 14 1.89 4.43 -8.57
C CYS A 14 2.04 3.73 -9.93
N PRO A 15 0.93 3.31 -10.55
CA PRO A 15 1.01 2.66 -11.86
C PRO A 15 1.32 3.63 -13.01
N HIS A 16 1.21 4.92 -12.79
CA HIS A 16 1.48 5.92 -13.84
C HIS A 16 2.92 6.39 -13.84
N CYS A 17 3.47 6.72 -12.66
CA CYS A 17 4.83 7.27 -12.60
C CYS A 17 5.86 6.33 -11.96
N GLY A 18 5.41 5.21 -11.39
CA GLY A 18 6.28 4.22 -10.77
C GLY A 18 6.81 4.60 -9.39
N ALA A 19 6.43 5.75 -8.86
CA ALA A 19 6.91 6.20 -7.57
C ALA A 19 6.26 5.41 -6.43
N GLY A 20 7.00 5.18 -5.36
CA GLY A 20 6.46 4.66 -4.13
C GLY A 20 5.79 5.78 -3.34
N VAL A 21 4.52 5.59 -3.02
CA VAL A 21 3.74 6.54 -2.21
C VAL A 21 3.56 5.93 -0.84
N LEU A 22 3.97 6.63 0.22
CA LEU A 22 3.82 6.11 1.56
C LEU A 22 3.35 7.19 2.51
N SER A 23 2.60 6.78 3.53
CA SER A 23 2.09 7.68 4.55
C SER A 23 1.84 6.92 5.84
N ALA A 24 2.02 7.60 6.95
CA ALA A 24 1.63 7.06 8.24
C ALA A 24 0.12 7.24 8.42
N VAL A 25 -0.55 6.19 8.84
CA VAL A 25 -2.00 6.19 9.06
C VAL A 25 -2.26 5.89 10.53
N GLY A 26 -2.90 6.84 11.22
CA GLY A 26 -3.27 6.67 12.61
C GLY A 26 -4.68 6.11 12.75
N PHE A 27 -4.92 5.45 13.88
CA PHE A 27 -6.22 4.86 14.17
C PHE A 27 -7.33 5.92 14.14
N PHE A 28 -7.08 7.10 14.72
CA PHE A 28 -8.11 8.15 14.78
C PHE A 28 -8.42 8.72 13.41
N SER A 29 -7.43 8.85 12.56
CA SER A 29 -7.66 9.32 11.18
C SER A 29 -8.51 8.35 10.39
N LEU A 30 -8.24 7.06 10.54
CA LEU A 30 -8.97 6.02 9.83
C LEU A 30 -10.40 5.87 10.33
N SER A 31 -10.62 5.98 11.65
CA SER A 31 -11.96 5.83 12.23
C SER A 31 -12.85 7.05 11.98
N ALA A 32 -12.25 8.21 11.74
CA ALA A 32 -13.00 9.44 11.49
C ALA A 32 -13.49 9.52 10.04
N ASP A 33 -12.69 9.04 9.09
CA ASP A 33 -13.01 9.19 7.68
C ASP A 33 -12.14 8.25 6.85
N MET A 34 -12.41 8.23 5.54
CA MET A 34 -11.58 7.53 4.58
C MET A 34 -10.20 8.20 4.49
N VAL A 35 -9.16 7.39 4.49
CA VAL A 35 -7.80 7.87 4.28
C VAL A 35 -7.44 7.67 2.81
N LYS A 36 -6.92 8.72 2.18
CA LYS A 36 -6.51 8.69 0.78
C LYS A 36 -5.03 9.00 0.69
N LEU A 37 -4.30 8.15 -0.02
CA LEU A 37 -2.90 8.36 -0.35
C LEU A 37 -2.81 8.69 -1.83
N LYS A 38 -2.59 9.96 -2.15
CA LYS A 38 -2.45 10.38 -3.55
C LYS A 38 -0.99 10.49 -3.95
N CYS A 39 -0.68 10.02 -5.15
CA CYS A 39 0.63 10.24 -5.74
C CYS A 39 0.77 11.71 -6.14
N THR A 40 1.99 12.23 -6.03
CA THR A 40 2.28 13.61 -6.42
C THR A 40 2.04 13.87 -7.91
N CYS A 41 2.05 12.82 -8.74
CA CYS A 41 1.70 12.96 -10.16
C CYS A 41 0.21 13.22 -10.39
N GLY A 42 -0.63 13.00 -9.38
CA GLY A 42 -2.06 13.26 -9.44
C GLY A 42 -2.88 12.24 -10.20
N GLN A 43 -2.26 11.16 -10.68
CA GLN A 43 -2.94 10.19 -11.55
C GLN A 43 -3.42 8.94 -10.81
N SER A 44 -3.01 8.74 -9.57
CA SER A 44 -3.42 7.56 -8.81
C SER A 44 -3.62 7.89 -7.34
N GLU A 45 -4.44 7.09 -6.68
CA GLU A 45 -4.61 7.15 -5.24
C GLU A 45 -4.98 5.77 -4.71
N MET A 46 -4.59 5.53 -3.47
CA MET A 46 -5.01 4.37 -2.70
C MET A 46 -5.90 4.84 -1.56
N THR A 47 -6.96 4.10 -1.28
CA THR A 47 -7.87 4.45 -0.18
C THR A 47 -7.93 3.36 0.86
N ALA A 48 -8.14 3.76 2.11
CA ALA A 48 -8.35 2.86 3.23
C ALA A 48 -9.57 3.34 4.02
N VAL A 49 -10.48 2.42 4.30
CA VAL A 49 -11.74 2.71 5.00
C VAL A 49 -11.92 1.73 6.14
N ALA A 50 -12.15 2.24 7.35
CA ALA A 50 -12.51 1.38 8.48
C ALA A 50 -13.99 1.00 8.36
N GLN A 51 -14.28 -0.28 8.50
CA GLN A 51 -15.64 -0.80 8.46
C GLN A 51 -16.16 -1.07 9.87
N HIS A 52 -17.48 -1.14 10.00
CA HIS A 52 -18.13 -1.35 11.30
C HIS A 52 -17.82 -2.71 11.93
N ASP A 53 -17.42 -3.68 11.14
CA ASP A 53 -17.14 -5.03 11.61
C ASP A 53 -15.71 -5.23 12.10
N GLY A 54 -14.96 -4.15 12.29
CA GLY A 54 -13.58 -4.21 12.76
C GLY A 54 -12.56 -4.53 11.68
N LYS A 55 -12.95 -4.39 10.42
CA LYS A 55 -12.06 -4.62 9.27
C LYS A 55 -11.73 -3.32 8.58
N VAL A 56 -10.65 -3.35 7.82
CA VAL A 56 -10.20 -2.23 7.01
C VAL A 56 -10.24 -2.66 5.54
N ARG A 57 -10.93 -1.89 4.72
CA ARG A 57 -11.00 -2.12 3.29
C ARG A 57 -10.00 -1.21 2.60
N LEU A 58 -9.19 -1.80 1.73
CA LEU A 58 -8.18 -1.08 0.96
C LEU A 58 -8.50 -1.19 -0.51
N THR A 59 -8.47 -0.07 -1.21
CA THR A 59 -8.60 -0.03 -2.67
C THR A 59 -7.27 0.42 -3.22
N VAL A 60 -6.58 -0.47 -3.93
CA VAL A 60 -5.20 -0.28 -4.37
C VAL A 60 -5.14 -0.31 -5.89
N PRO A 61 -4.59 0.75 -6.53
CA PRO A 61 -4.37 0.70 -7.97
C PRO A 61 -3.32 -0.35 -8.32
N CYS A 62 -3.54 -1.07 -9.40
CA CYS A 62 -2.65 -2.15 -9.82
C CYS A 62 -1.71 -1.67 -10.92
N LEU A 63 -0.48 -2.20 -10.90
CA LEU A 63 0.53 -1.87 -11.89
C LEU A 63 0.25 -2.51 -13.26
N VAL A 64 -0.44 -3.64 -13.28
CA VAL A 64 -0.62 -4.42 -14.51
C VAL A 64 -2.09 -4.59 -14.92
N CYS A 65 -3.03 -4.35 -14.01
CA CYS A 65 -4.45 -4.49 -14.29
C CYS A 65 -5.08 -3.11 -14.54
N PRO A 66 -6.10 -3.01 -15.38
CA PRO A 66 -6.76 -1.73 -15.63
C PRO A 66 -7.63 -1.24 -14.48
N SER A 67 -8.00 -2.12 -13.56
CA SER A 67 -8.87 -1.79 -12.44
C SER A 67 -8.13 -1.98 -11.12
N PRO A 68 -8.47 -1.18 -10.09
CA PRO A 68 -7.89 -1.37 -8.78
C PRO A 68 -8.38 -2.67 -8.13
N HIS A 69 -7.60 -3.17 -7.19
CA HIS A 69 -7.94 -4.36 -6.41
C HIS A 69 -8.43 -3.97 -5.03
N LEU A 70 -9.40 -4.72 -4.52
CA LEU A 70 -9.92 -4.53 -3.19
C LEU A 70 -9.35 -5.59 -2.24
N PHE A 71 -8.86 -5.12 -1.10
CA PHE A 71 -8.36 -6.00 -0.05
C PHE A 71 -9.08 -5.67 1.25
N THR A 72 -9.34 -6.68 2.06
CA THR A 72 -9.94 -6.49 3.39
C THR A 72 -9.09 -7.20 4.42
N VAL A 73 -8.66 -6.49 5.44
CA VAL A 73 -7.88 -7.04 6.54
C VAL A 73 -8.51 -6.62 7.86
N SER A 74 -8.23 -7.37 8.93
CA SER A 74 -8.69 -6.98 10.25
C SER A 74 -7.89 -5.77 10.73
N GLN A 75 -8.47 -4.98 11.65
CA GLN A 75 -7.76 -3.86 12.24
C GLN A 75 -6.50 -4.32 12.98
N SER A 76 -6.53 -5.51 13.58
CA SER A 76 -5.37 -6.05 14.29
C SER A 76 -4.21 -6.33 13.33
N VAL A 77 -4.49 -6.77 12.11
CA VAL A 77 -3.46 -6.95 11.08
C VAL A 77 -2.99 -5.59 10.55
N PHE A 78 -3.93 -4.68 10.30
CA PHE A 78 -3.61 -3.36 9.75
C PHE A 78 -2.68 -2.57 10.68
N PHE A 79 -2.92 -2.63 11.99
CA PHE A 79 -2.11 -1.91 12.99
C PHE A 79 -1.12 -2.82 13.72
N GLY A 80 -0.87 -4.03 13.20
CA GLY A 80 -0.05 -5.03 13.87
C GLY A 80 1.45 -4.82 13.78
N ARG A 81 1.92 -3.85 13.01
CA ARG A 81 3.34 -3.54 12.77
C ARG A 81 4.12 -4.63 12.06
N GLU A 82 3.52 -5.76 11.78
CA GLU A 82 4.15 -6.77 10.96
C GLU A 82 4.03 -6.36 9.50
N LEU A 83 5.07 -6.62 8.74
CA LEU A 83 5.06 -6.33 7.32
C LEU A 83 4.06 -7.23 6.61
N PHE A 84 3.14 -6.63 5.90
CA PHE A 84 2.13 -7.34 5.12
C PHE A 84 2.11 -6.78 3.71
N VAL A 85 2.34 -7.64 2.72
CA VAL A 85 2.38 -7.24 1.31
C VAL A 85 1.10 -7.70 0.63
N PHE A 86 0.43 -6.76 -0.04
CA PHE A 86 -0.74 -7.05 -0.84
C PHE A 86 -0.30 -7.23 -2.29
N SER A 87 -0.61 -8.39 -2.84
CA SER A 87 -0.17 -8.75 -4.19
C SER A 87 -1.34 -8.81 -5.15
N CYS A 88 -1.08 -8.45 -6.40
CA CYS A 88 -2.06 -8.61 -7.46
C CYS A 88 -2.41 -10.10 -7.61
N PRO A 89 -3.70 -10.48 -7.55
CA PRO A 89 -4.08 -11.89 -7.64
C PRO A 89 -3.79 -12.53 -8.99
N TYR A 90 -3.56 -11.73 -10.02
CA TYR A 90 -3.30 -12.24 -11.36
C TYR A 90 -1.82 -12.32 -11.70
N SER A 91 -1.03 -11.37 -11.25
CA SER A 91 0.40 -11.30 -11.60
C SER A 91 1.33 -11.72 -10.45
N GLY A 92 0.84 -11.66 -9.22
CA GLY A 92 1.66 -11.91 -8.05
C GLY A 92 2.57 -10.75 -7.64
N LEU A 93 2.53 -9.64 -8.36
CA LEU A 93 3.33 -8.46 -8.00
C LEU A 93 2.79 -7.82 -6.74
N GLY A 94 3.68 -7.43 -5.84
CA GLY A 94 3.31 -6.64 -4.67
C GLY A 94 2.92 -5.24 -5.09
N ILE A 95 1.69 -4.84 -4.80
CA ILE A 95 1.16 -3.54 -5.21
C ILE A 95 0.96 -2.59 -4.05
N ALA A 96 0.89 -3.12 -2.83
CA ALA A 96 0.79 -2.31 -1.62
C ALA A 96 1.43 -3.03 -0.46
N VAL A 97 1.82 -2.28 0.56
CA VAL A 97 2.44 -2.85 1.75
C VAL A 97 2.06 -2.03 2.97
N ILE A 98 1.87 -2.71 4.09
CA ILE A 98 1.63 -2.07 5.39
C ILE A 98 2.60 -2.63 6.41
N GLY A 99 2.92 -1.85 7.42
CA GLY A 99 3.80 -2.27 8.51
C GLY A 99 4.55 -1.11 9.13
N GLU A 100 5.66 -1.44 9.78
CA GLU A 100 6.55 -0.43 10.34
C GLU A 100 7.25 0.32 9.19
N MET A 101 7.46 1.63 9.39
CA MET A 101 7.98 2.49 8.32
C MET A 101 9.30 2.00 7.73
N ASN A 102 10.24 1.56 8.55
CA ASN A 102 11.54 1.10 8.04
C ASN A 102 11.41 -0.15 7.18
N GLN A 103 10.53 -1.06 7.59
CA GLN A 103 10.26 -2.28 6.84
C GLN A 103 9.51 -1.98 5.54
N VAL A 104 8.57 -1.04 5.59
CA VAL A 104 7.82 -0.62 4.40
C VAL A 104 8.75 0.03 3.37
N LYS A 105 9.65 0.90 3.83
CA LYS A 105 10.63 1.52 2.94
C LYS A 105 11.56 0.49 2.30
N ALA A 106 12.02 -0.48 3.08
CA ALA A 106 12.87 -1.56 2.56
C ALA A 106 12.13 -2.40 1.52
N GLU A 107 10.85 -2.70 1.77
CA GLU A 107 10.04 -3.48 0.83
C GLU A 107 9.77 -2.71 -0.46
N LEU A 108 9.54 -1.41 -0.38
CA LEU A 108 9.38 -0.57 -1.58
C LEU A 108 10.65 -0.56 -2.42
N ALA A 109 11.81 -0.44 -1.79
CA ALA A 109 13.09 -0.47 -2.50
C ALA A 109 13.33 -1.82 -3.17
N ARG A 110 13.02 -2.91 -2.48
CA ARG A 110 13.15 -4.26 -3.03
C ARG A 110 12.19 -4.47 -4.20
N GLY A 111 10.96 -4.02 -4.07
CA GLY A 111 9.96 -4.11 -5.13
C GLY A 111 10.35 -3.32 -6.37
N GLU A 112 10.99 -2.16 -6.19
CA GLU A 112 11.49 -1.37 -7.30
C GLU A 112 12.59 -2.12 -8.07
N LEU A 113 13.50 -2.76 -7.37
CA LEU A 113 14.54 -3.57 -7.99
C LEU A 113 13.96 -4.77 -8.75
N GLU A 114 12.97 -5.43 -8.18
CA GLU A 114 12.29 -6.54 -8.85
C GLU A 114 11.58 -6.08 -10.12
N LEU A 115 10.93 -4.93 -10.08
CA LEU A 115 10.25 -4.37 -11.23
C LEU A 115 11.22 -4.03 -12.35
N LEU A 116 12.36 -3.42 -12.03
CA LEU A 116 13.40 -3.10 -13.00
C LEU A 116 13.97 -4.37 -13.63
N ASP A 117 14.20 -5.40 -12.83
CA ASP A 117 14.70 -6.67 -13.32
C ASP A 117 13.72 -7.31 -14.29
N LEU A 118 12.43 -7.30 -13.97
CA LEU A 118 11.39 -7.81 -14.85
C LEU A 118 11.33 -7.04 -16.17
N LEU A 119 11.46 -5.73 -16.12
CA LEU A 119 11.46 -4.90 -17.33
C LEU A 119 12.65 -5.20 -18.21
N GLU A 120 13.83 -5.40 -17.63
CA GLU A 120 15.02 -5.79 -18.39
C GLU A 120 14.84 -7.14 -19.05
N LYS A 121 14.30 -8.13 -18.34
CA LYS A 121 14.06 -9.46 -18.89
C LYS A 121 13.03 -9.45 -20.01
N ALA A 122 12.09 -8.52 -19.95
CA ALA A 122 11.08 -8.35 -20.99
C ALA A 122 11.58 -7.56 -22.21
N GLY A 123 12.84 -7.10 -22.16
CA GLY A 123 13.42 -6.33 -23.26
C GLY A 123 13.13 -4.85 -23.27
N TRP A 124 12.62 -4.31 -22.18
CA TRP A 124 12.40 -2.88 -22.04
C TRP A 124 13.73 -2.16 -21.85
N ARG A 125 14.02 -1.25 -22.71
CA ARG A 125 15.20 -0.40 -22.58
C ARG A 125 14.81 1.05 -22.80
N GLN A 126 15.45 1.89 -22.03
CA GLN A 126 15.29 3.33 -22.21
C GLN A 126 16.36 3.86 -23.14
#